data_7709d5999964f35090fe0954e32a148d
#
_entry.id   7709d5999964f35090fe0954e32a148d
#
_cell.length_a   1.000
_cell.length_b   1.000
_cell.length_c   1.000
_cell.angle_alpha   90.00
_cell.angle_beta   90.00
_cell.angle_gamma   90.00
#
_symmetry.space_group_name_H-M   'P 1'
#
loop_
_entity.id
_entity.type
_entity.pdbx_description
1 polymer ?
#
loop_
_entity_poly.entity_id
_entity_poly.type
_entity_poly.pdbx_seq_one_letter_code
_entity_poly.pdbx_strand_id
1 'polypeptide(L)'
;MYKRQSDESRKDIKYTYEYEQPIVSISGNEEAQNAIQSDLDSYIDSFLGSLESGYFGVVYEDGAETSYQAVGMQVLRADEQVISIMMTNEGYDGGAHGWFTMEYFNYFTATGEKITFDKLGEGFRERAEQLVRVKAKQMQQEEQCFFEDYQKSIPLVVLDGTEDRNEVYTSIYGDTWSDMESEPMIPAFYITDTGFGFTSGQYVLQPYAGGIIDFNFTAADFGDTLTADIFTDAGAGERTIKEDQLNAADNAAADAISAEEYAAFTKTADAVDAEGFGSFDDFAQTMNQDFTGTWYDPEMGEAIRLTTEGAYVYIPFLDLYGDELYEWELIDRSAKGLCPELAIYFNGRDVGPLAYYVAGIRDNYFWCNAQAQIFYKQ
;
A
#
# COMPACT_ATOMS: atom_id res chain seq x y z
N MET A 1 -16.68 21.04 -23.18
CA MET A 1 -16.30 21.69 -24.46
C MET A 1 -14.88 21.26 -24.76
N TYR A 2 -14.67 20.58 -25.88
CA TYR A 2 -13.31 20.16 -26.30
C TYR A 2 -12.61 21.29 -27.01
N LYS A 3 -11.37 21.58 -26.63
CA LYS A 3 -10.47 22.39 -27.47
C LYS A 3 -9.32 21.48 -27.92
N ARG A 4 -9.09 21.47 -29.24
CA ARG A 4 -7.96 20.81 -29.87
C ARG A 4 -7.08 21.90 -30.50
N GLN A 5 -5.80 21.90 -30.15
CA GLN A 5 -4.86 22.86 -30.73
C GLN A 5 -3.57 22.11 -31.11
N SER A 6 -3.05 22.39 -32.31
CA SER A 6 -1.74 21.93 -32.78
C SER A 6 -0.84 23.15 -32.99
N ASP A 7 0.43 23.05 -32.59
CA ASP A 7 1.42 24.07 -32.88
C ASP A 7 1.91 23.89 -34.32
N GLU A 8 1.42 24.74 -35.26
CA GLU A 8 1.81 24.71 -36.65
C GLU A 8 3.17 25.41 -36.92
N SER A 9 3.79 26.02 -35.91
CA SER A 9 5.07 26.75 -36.09
C SER A 9 6.28 25.82 -36.26
N ARG A 10 6.15 24.55 -35.87
CA ARG A 10 7.17 23.51 -35.99
C ARG A 10 6.64 22.37 -36.84
N LYS A 11 6.99 22.37 -38.13
CA LYS A 11 6.51 21.40 -39.12
C LYS A 11 6.98 19.95 -38.93
N ASP A 12 7.89 19.76 -38.01
CA ASP A 12 8.60 18.51 -37.69
C ASP A 12 8.13 17.84 -36.38
N ILE A 13 7.35 18.54 -35.55
CA ILE A 13 6.80 18.00 -34.32
C ILE A 13 5.27 17.99 -34.39
N LYS A 14 4.68 16.82 -34.26
CA LYS A 14 3.23 16.69 -34.08
C LYS A 14 2.96 16.45 -32.61
N TYR A 15 2.58 17.48 -31.92
CA TYR A 15 2.07 17.44 -30.57
C TYR A 15 0.59 17.78 -30.62
N THR A 16 -0.22 16.94 -29.97
CA THR A 16 -1.65 17.18 -29.82
C THR A 16 -2.03 17.13 -28.35
N TYR A 17 -2.87 18.06 -27.94
CA TYR A 17 -3.48 18.01 -26.62
C TYR A 17 -5.00 18.22 -26.68
N GLU A 18 -5.69 17.59 -25.77
CA GLU A 18 -7.13 17.71 -25.60
C GLU A 18 -7.41 17.91 -24.11
N TYR A 19 -8.45 18.66 -23.75
CA TYR A 19 -8.90 18.76 -22.39
C TYR A 19 -10.39 19.00 -22.27
N GLU A 20 -10.98 18.53 -21.20
CA GLU A 20 -12.34 18.81 -20.79
C GLU A 20 -12.34 19.90 -19.73
N GLN A 21 -13.09 20.97 -19.95
CA GLN A 21 -13.27 22.06 -18.99
C GLN A 21 -14.48 21.77 -18.12
N PRO A 22 -14.31 21.47 -16.82
CA PRO A 22 -15.44 21.32 -15.90
C PRO A 22 -16.20 22.66 -15.77
N ILE A 23 -17.52 22.57 -15.71
CA ILE A 23 -18.40 23.71 -15.42
C ILE A 23 -19.31 23.33 -14.27
N VAL A 24 -19.17 24.02 -13.15
CA VAL A 24 -19.98 23.81 -11.94
C VAL A 24 -21.17 24.75 -11.95
N SER A 25 -22.33 24.23 -11.57
CA SER A 25 -23.54 25.03 -11.38
C SER A 25 -24.27 24.56 -10.11
N ILE A 26 -24.36 25.44 -9.12
CA ILE A 26 -25.04 25.18 -7.85
C ILE A 26 -26.17 26.20 -7.69
N SER A 27 -27.42 25.71 -7.75
CA SER A 27 -28.59 26.58 -7.68
C SER A 27 -28.68 27.32 -6.33
N GLY A 28 -28.66 28.66 -6.39
CA GLY A 28 -28.82 29.51 -5.20
C GLY A 28 -27.58 29.61 -4.30
N ASN A 29 -26.42 29.10 -4.73
CA ASN A 29 -25.18 29.19 -3.97
C ASN A 29 -23.98 29.52 -4.88
N GLU A 30 -23.92 30.80 -5.29
CA GLU A 30 -22.82 31.27 -6.16
C GLU A 30 -21.46 31.25 -5.48
N GLU A 31 -21.38 31.37 -4.16
CA GLU A 31 -20.10 31.36 -3.40
C GLU A 31 -19.46 29.98 -3.48
N ALA A 32 -20.17 28.93 -3.14
CA ALA A 32 -19.67 27.55 -3.24
C ALA A 32 -19.35 27.16 -4.69
N GLN A 33 -20.24 27.54 -5.65
CA GLN A 33 -20.01 27.34 -7.08
C GLN A 33 -18.67 27.94 -7.52
N ASN A 34 -18.42 29.22 -7.16
CA ASN A 34 -17.21 29.91 -7.58
C ASN A 34 -15.95 29.34 -6.91
N ALA A 35 -16.05 28.89 -5.66
CA ALA A 35 -14.95 28.26 -4.96
C ALA A 35 -14.50 26.96 -5.67
N ILE A 36 -15.44 26.08 -5.98
CA ILE A 36 -15.18 24.83 -6.70
C ILE A 36 -14.67 25.11 -8.12
N GLN A 37 -15.34 26.02 -8.85
CA GLN A 37 -14.95 26.36 -10.22
C GLN A 37 -13.51 26.91 -10.28
N SER A 38 -13.15 27.80 -9.34
CA SER A 38 -11.81 28.37 -9.29
C SER A 38 -10.71 27.32 -9.06
N ASP A 39 -10.99 26.30 -8.24
CA ASP A 39 -10.03 25.23 -7.99
C ASP A 39 -9.85 24.33 -9.23
N LEU A 40 -10.94 23.97 -9.88
CA LEU A 40 -10.91 23.18 -11.13
C LEU A 40 -10.28 23.96 -12.30
N ASP A 41 -10.54 25.28 -12.40
CA ASP A 41 -9.88 26.13 -13.38
C ASP A 41 -8.37 26.20 -13.14
N SER A 42 -7.94 26.27 -11.86
CA SER A 42 -6.52 26.27 -11.51
C SER A 42 -5.81 24.98 -11.93
N TYR A 43 -6.49 23.83 -11.83
CA TYR A 43 -5.96 22.57 -12.34
C TYR A 43 -5.76 22.61 -13.86
N ILE A 44 -6.76 23.08 -14.62
CA ILE A 44 -6.67 23.20 -16.07
C ILE A 44 -5.60 24.22 -16.48
N ASP A 45 -5.51 25.35 -15.78
CA ASP A 45 -4.50 26.36 -16.04
C ASP A 45 -3.08 25.81 -15.79
N SER A 46 -2.89 25.01 -14.75
CA SER A 46 -1.62 24.32 -14.48
C SER A 46 -1.26 23.34 -15.61
N PHE A 47 -2.24 22.55 -16.07
CA PHE A 47 -2.05 21.68 -17.22
C PHE A 47 -1.64 22.47 -18.47
N LEU A 48 -2.35 23.54 -18.80
CA LEU A 48 -2.04 24.38 -19.95
C LEU A 48 -0.67 25.07 -19.82
N GLY A 49 -0.32 25.53 -18.62
CA GLY A 49 0.98 26.13 -18.33
C GLY A 49 2.14 25.14 -18.50
N SER A 50 1.92 23.87 -18.14
CA SER A 50 2.92 22.82 -18.37
C SER A 50 3.20 22.58 -19.85
N LEU A 51 2.17 22.69 -20.71
CA LEU A 51 2.31 22.59 -22.17
C LEU A 51 3.16 23.74 -22.75
N GLU A 52 2.97 24.97 -22.22
CA GLU A 52 3.70 26.15 -22.68
C GLU A 52 5.17 26.13 -22.27
N SER A 53 5.51 25.53 -21.14
CA SER A 53 6.89 25.44 -20.64
C SER A 53 7.81 24.56 -21.47
N GLY A 54 7.30 23.84 -22.46
CA GLY A 54 8.08 23.03 -23.39
C GLY A 54 8.67 21.76 -22.77
N TYR A 55 8.15 21.33 -21.63
CA TYR A 55 8.59 20.12 -20.94
C TYR A 55 8.24 18.83 -21.69
N PHE A 56 7.49 18.93 -22.77
CA PHE A 56 7.00 17.83 -23.58
C PHE A 56 7.79 17.70 -24.88
N GLY A 57 8.43 16.55 -25.02
CA GLY A 57 8.92 16.09 -26.31
C GLY A 57 10.39 15.84 -26.37
N VAL A 58 10.77 14.59 -26.22
CA VAL A 58 11.98 14.08 -26.87
C VAL A 58 11.70 14.11 -28.37
N VAL A 59 12.34 15.03 -29.08
CA VAL A 59 12.29 15.10 -30.54
C VAL A 59 13.14 13.96 -31.08
N TYR A 60 12.52 12.96 -31.67
CA TYR A 60 13.23 11.94 -32.44
C TYR A 60 13.49 12.50 -33.84
N GLU A 61 14.76 12.56 -34.25
CA GLU A 61 15.17 13.15 -35.54
C GLU A 61 14.68 12.40 -36.80
N ASP A 62 14.19 11.16 -36.65
CA ASP A 62 13.77 10.33 -37.78
C ASP A 62 12.33 9.77 -37.60
N GLY A 63 11.35 10.56 -38.04
CA GLY A 63 9.99 10.06 -38.33
C GLY A 63 9.04 10.14 -37.20
N ALA A 64 8.36 11.23 -37.15
CA ALA A 64 7.03 11.52 -36.60
C ALA A 64 6.38 10.48 -35.66
N GLU A 65 6.89 10.26 -34.50
CA GLU A 65 6.05 9.80 -33.41
C GLU A 65 5.24 11.00 -32.89
N THR A 66 3.94 10.81 -32.80
CA THR A 66 3.01 11.85 -32.38
C THR A 66 2.93 11.82 -30.86
N SER A 67 3.56 12.78 -30.18
CA SER A 67 3.33 12.99 -28.76
C SER A 67 1.92 13.53 -28.55
N TYR A 68 1.23 13.04 -27.53
CA TYR A 68 -0.07 13.55 -27.15
C TYR A 68 -0.23 13.63 -25.65
N GLN A 69 -1.10 14.53 -25.22
CA GLN A 69 -1.58 14.60 -23.85
C GLN A 69 -3.07 14.92 -23.82
N ALA A 70 -3.81 14.26 -22.94
CA ALA A 70 -5.23 14.51 -22.79
C ALA A 70 -5.60 14.60 -21.31
N VAL A 71 -6.46 15.56 -21.00
CA VAL A 71 -7.14 15.67 -19.71
C VAL A 71 -8.62 15.39 -19.92
N GLY A 72 -9.07 14.29 -19.32
CA GLY A 72 -10.47 13.91 -19.29
C GLY A 72 -11.10 14.19 -17.92
N MET A 73 -12.44 14.12 -17.86
CA MET A 73 -13.19 14.34 -16.63
C MET A 73 -14.32 13.31 -16.50
N GLN A 74 -14.51 12.83 -15.27
CA GLN A 74 -15.69 12.05 -14.92
C GLN A 74 -16.31 12.59 -13.63
N VAL A 75 -17.62 12.86 -13.66
CA VAL A 75 -18.38 13.14 -12.43
C VAL A 75 -18.72 11.82 -11.77
N LEU A 76 -18.27 11.63 -10.53
CA LEU A 76 -18.49 10.42 -9.75
C LEU A 76 -19.72 10.56 -8.83
N ARG A 77 -19.92 11.77 -8.31
CA ARG A 77 -21.11 12.15 -7.53
C ARG A 77 -21.38 13.64 -7.68
N ALA A 78 -22.64 14.03 -7.77
CA ALA A 78 -23.04 15.44 -7.77
C ALA A 78 -24.46 15.55 -7.20
N ASP A 79 -24.55 15.89 -5.92
CA ASP A 79 -25.81 16.06 -5.20
C ASP A 79 -25.76 17.26 -4.24
N GLU A 80 -26.74 17.37 -3.34
CA GLU A 80 -26.82 18.46 -2.38
C GLU A 80 -25.73 18.43 -1.30
N GLN A 81 -25.03 17.30 -1.12
CA GLN A 81 -24.04 17.09 -0.08
C GLN A 81 -22.61 17.09 -0.64
N VAL A 82 -22.39 16.41 -1.77
CA VAL A 82 -21.05 16.18 -2.31
C VAL A 82 -21.00 16.39 -3.82
N ILE A 83 -19.93 17.05 -4.25
CA ILE A 83 -19.46 17.03 -5.64
C ILE A 83 -18.11 16.30 -5.63
N SER A 84 -18.05 15.14 -6.32
CA SER A 84 -16.85 14.33 -6.50
C SER A 84 -16.57 14.17 -7.98
N ILE A 85 -15.36 14.58 -8.40
CA ILE A 85 -14.92 14.61 -9.79
C ILE A 85 -13.58 13.91 -9.88
N MET A 86 -13.40 13.05 -10.86
CA MET A 86 -12.12 12.50 -11.28
C MET A 86 -11.63 13.26 -12.51
N MET A 87 -10.42 13.77 -12.45
CA MET A 87 -9.67 14.26 -13.60
C MET A 87 -8.63 13.21 -13.98
N THR A 88 -8.61 12.84 -15.24
CA THR A 88 -7.59 11.93 -15.79
C THR A 88 -6.59 12.76 -16.61
N ASN A 89 -5.33 12.45 -16.46
CA ASN A 89 -4.28 13.04 -17.29
C ASN A 89 -3.48 11.89 -17.89
N GLU A 90 -3.49 11.80 -19.21
CA GLU A 90 -2.81 10.73 -19.94
C GLU A 90 -1.96 11.32 -21.08
N GLY A 91 -0.92 10.62 -21.42
CA GLY A 91 -0.08 11.05 -22.51
C GLY A 91 0.89 9.99 -23.00
N TYR A 92 1.54 10.34 -24.11
CA TYR A 92 2.62 9.56 -24.67
C TYR A 92 3.69 10.52 -25.23
N ASP A 93 4.90 10.39 -24.70
CA ASP A 93 6.05 11.22 -25.07
C ASP A 93 7.16 10.41 -25.74
N GLY A 94 6.81 9.23 -26.25
CA GLY A 94 7.76 8.26 -26.77
C GLY A 94 8.15 7.19 -25.73
N GLY A 95 8.72 6.09 -26.20
CA GLY A 95 9.13 4.97 -25.35
C GLY A 95 8.20 3.76 -25.44
N ALA A 96 8.27 2.88 -24.45
CA ALA A 96 7.58 1.58 -24.46
C ALA A 96 6.06 1.68 -24.22
N HIS A 97 5.60 2.69 -23.50
CA HIS A 97 4.19 2.91 -23.17
C HIS A 97 3.91 4.38 -22.82
N GLY A 98 2.64 4.75 -22.84
CA GLY A 98 2.17 6.02 -22.31
C GLY A 98 2.14 6.06 -20.78
N TRP A 99 1.74 7.18 -20.24
CA TRP A 99 1.49 7.37 -18.81
C TRP A 99 0.05 7.81 -18.60
N PHE A 100 -0.44 7.54 -17.39
CA PHE A 100 -1.81 7.84 -16.99
C PHE A 100 -1.83 8.15 -15.49
N THR A 101 -2.46 9.26 -15.13
CA THR A 101 -2.68 9.64 -13.73
C THR A 101 -4.15 9.99 -13.50
N MET A 102 -4.59 9.84 -12.27
CA MET A 102 -5.91 10.27 -11.83
C MET A 102 -5.75 11.16 -10.62
N GLU A 103 -6.52 12.22 -10.59
CA GLU A 103 -6.63 13.14 -9.47
C GLU A 103 -8.08 13.35 -9.12
N TYR A 104 -8.41 13.31 -7.85
CA TYR A 104 -9.78 13.37 -7.37
C TYR A 104 -10.04 14.66 -6.63
N PHE A 105 -11.16 15.26 -6.94
CA PHE A 105 -11.64 16.53 -6.38
C PHE A 105 -12.97 16.28 -5.69
N ASN A 106 -12.97 16.37 -4.35
CA ASN A 106 -14.13 16.13 -3.51
C ASN A 106 -14.49 17.40 -2.75
N TYR A 107 -15.74 17.85 -2.85
CA TYR A 107 -16.20 19.09 -2.22
C TYR A 107 -17.52 18.89 -1.49
N PHE A 108 -17.67 19.59 -0.38
CA PHE A 108 -18.99 19.81 0.18
C PHE A 108 -19.77 20.78 -0.72
N THR A 109 -20.91 20.35 -1.27
CA THR A 109 -21.73 21.16 -2.18
C THR A 109 -22.23 22.44 -1.53
N ALA A 110 -22.51 22.38 -0.22
CA ALA A 110 -23.05 23.52 0.52
C ALA A 110 -22.05 24.66 0.75
N THR A 111 -20.74 24.35 0.85
CA THR A 111 -19.69 25.33 1.18
C THR A 111 -18.67 25.54 0.08
N GLY A 112 -18.53 24.59 -0.84
CA GLY A 112 -17.46 24.56 -1.84
C GLY A 112 -16.09 24.19 -1.26
N GLU A 113 -16.02 23.84 0.03
CA GLU A 113 -14.78 23.40 0.67
C GLU A 113 -14.37 22.01 0.20
N LYS A 114 -13.04 21.80 0.03
CA LYS A 114 -12.48 20.46 -0.19
C LYS A 114 -12.80 19.55 0.99
N ILE A 115 -13.17 18.31 0.67
CA ILE A 115 -13.32 17.23 1.65
C ILE A 115 -11.96 16.58 1.83
N THR A 116 -11.48 16.59 3.07
CA THR A 116 -10.25 15.94 3.53
C THR A 116 -10.60 14.92 4.62
N PHE A 117 -9.69 14.02 4.97
CA PHE A 117 -10.01 12.95 5.91
C PHE A 117 -10.37 13.45 7.30
N ASP A 118 -9.75 14.53 7.77
CA ASP A 118 -10.07 15.18 9.04
C ASP A 118 -11.51 15.72 9.10
N LYS A 119 -12.09 16.12 7.96
CA LYS A 119 -13.47 16.57 7.85
C LYS A 119 -14.48 15.43 7.76
N LEU A 120 -14.02 14.24 7.38
CA LEU A 120 -14.86 13.03 7.35
C LEU A 120 -15.04 12.44 8.76
N GLY A 121 -14.00 12.49 9.59
CA GLY A 121 -14.07 12.07 10.98
C GLY A 121 -12.72 11.65 11.56
N GLU A 122 -12.67 11.61 12.89
CA GLU A 122 -11.47 11.16 13.60
C GLU A 122 -11.18 9.68 13.32
N GLY A 123 -9.94 9.34 12.96
CA GLY A 123 -9.54 7.97 12.63
C GLY A 123 -10.00 7.48 11.25
N PHE A 124 -10.55 8.37 10.40
CA PHE A 124 -11.00 7.97 9.07
C PHE A 124 -9.87 7.44 8.19
N ARG A 125 -8.69 8.09 8.21
CA ARG A 125 -7.50 7.67 7.46
C ARG A 125 -7.05 6.28 7.85
N GLU A 126 -6.85 6.06 9.14
CA GLU A 126 -6.39 4.79 9.71
C GLU A 126 -7.37 3.67 9.35
N ARG A 127 -8.66 3.96 9.41
CA ARG A 127 -9.70 3.02 8.98
C ARG A 127 -9.64 2.73 7.49
N ALA A 128 -9.42 3.73 6.64
CA ALA A 128 -9.25 3.56 5.21
C ALA A 128 -8.04 2.68 4.88
N GLU A 129 -6.89 2.91 5.52
CA GLU A 129 -5.70 2.08 5.36
C GLU A 129 -5.94 0.63 5.77
N GLN A 130 -6.62 0.38 6.90
CA GLN A 130 -7.01 -0.96 7.32
C GLN A 130 -7.89 -1.66 6.29
N LEU A 131 -8.91 -0.97 5.79
CA LEU A 131 -9.82 -1.48 4.77
C LEU A 131 -9.08 -1.83 3.48
N VAL A 132 -8.23 -0.93 2.98
CA VAL A 132 -7.41 -1.15 1.78
C VAL A 132 -6.47 -2.35 2.01
N ARG A 133 -5.83 -2.45 3.16
CA ARG A 133 -4.92 -3.55 3.52
C ARG A 133 -5.61 -4.91 3.50
N VAL A 134 -6.79 -5.01 4.12
CA VAL A 134 -7.59 -6.24 4.12
C VAL A 134 -8.00 -6.61 2.69
N LYS A 135 -8.46 -5.64 1.91
CA LYS A 135 -8.91 -5.88 0.54
C LYS A 135 -7.76 -6.26 -0.39
N ALA A 136 -6.62 -5.60 -0.29
CA ALA A 136 -5.42 -5.93 -1.06
C ALA A 136 -4.93 -7.36 -0.76
N LYS A 137 -4.93 -7.76 0.53
CA LYS A 137 -4.59 -9.13 0.92
C LYS A 137 -5.57 -10.17 0.33
N GLN A 138 -6.86 -9.88 0.29
CA GLN A 138 -7.84 -10.75 -0.37
C GLN A 138 -7.56 -10.87 -1.88
N MET A 139 -7.29 -9.74 -2.55
CA MET A 139 -6.97 -9.71 -3.98
C MET A 139 -5.68 -10.46 -4.31
N GLN A 140 -4.66 -10.40 -3.46
CA GLN A 140 -3.43 -11.18 -3.61
C GLN A 140 -3.71 -12.68 -3.53
N GLN A 141 -4.59 -13.12 -2.63
CA GLN A 141 -5.03 -14.51 -2.56
C GLN A 141 -5.83 -14.98 -3.79
N GLU A 142 -6.44 -14.03 -4.52
CA GLU A 142 -7.18 -14.25 -5.76
C GLU A 142 -6.28 -14.10 -7.02
N GLU A 143 -4.95 -14.27 -6.89
CA GLU A 143 -3.94 -14.22 -7.96
C GLU A 143 -3.62 -12.81 -8.51
N GLN A 144 -3.89 -11.73 -7.77
CA GLN A 144 -3.40 -10.41 -8.14
C GLN A 144 -1.87 -10.32 -7.98
N CYS A 145 -1.16 -9.87 -9.01
CA CYS A 145 0.30 -9.76 -9.01
C CYS A 145 0.80 -8.47 -8.36
N PHE A 146 0.68 -8.32 -7.06
CA PHE A 146 1.29 -7.21 -6.31
C PHE A 146 2.81 -7.36 -6.20
N PHE A 147 3.50 -6.25 -5.94
CA PHE A 147 4.89 -6.28 -5.49
C PHE A 147 5.00 -7.00 -4.14
N GLU A 148 6.15 -7.60 -3.85
CA GLU A 148 6.36 -8.33 -2.59
C GLU A 148 6.11 -7.46 -1.35
N ASP A 149 6.53 -6.19 -1.40
CA ASP A 149 6.41 -5.22 -0.32
C ASP A 149 5.23 -4.23 -0.48
N TYR A 150 4.23 -4.59 -1.28
CA TYR A 150 3.09 -3.71 -1.59
C TYR A 150 2.42 -3.11 -0.35
N GLN A 151 2.47 -3.82 0.80
CA GLN A 151 1.89 -3.37 2.06
C GLN A 151 2.49 -2.04 2.55
N LYS A 152 3.79 -1.79 2.27
CA LYS A 152 4.46 -0.54 2.60
C LYS A 152 3.93 0.65 1.79
N SER A 153 3.46 0.37 0.57
CA SER A 153 2.96 1.38 -0.35
C SER A 153 1.47 1.69 -0.19
N ILE A 154 0.75 1.02 0.72
CA ILE A 154 -0.67 1.32 1.00
C ILE A 154 -0.92 2.78 1.38
N PRO A 155 -0.06 3.46 2.17
CA PRO A 155 -0.23 4.89 2.42
C PRO A 155 -0.26 5.76 1.16
N LEU A 156 0.33 5.31 0.03
CA LEU A 156 0.24 5.98 -1.27
C LEU A 156 -1.10 5.79 -1.99
N VAL A 157 -1.97 4.95 -1.47
CA VAL A 157 -3.34 4.72 -1.98
C VAL A 157 -4.36 5.52 -1.18
N VAL A 158 -4.05 5.84 0.08
CA VAL A 158 -4.96 6.54 1.01
C VAL A 158 -4.47 7.98 1.20
N LEU A 159 -4.74 8.80 0.20
CA LEU A 159 -4.28 10.20 0.12
C LEU A 159 -5.47 11.12 -0.10
N ASP A 160 -5.50 12.26 0.62
CA ASP A 160 -6.51 13.31 0.45
C ASP A 160 -5.94 14.65 -0.07
N GLY A 161 -4.63 14.70 -0.31
CA GLY A 161 -3.92 15.87 -0.82
C GLY A 161 -3.43 16.83 0.26
N THR A 162 -3.60 16.49 1.53
CA THR A 162 -3.03 17.27 2.65
C THR A 162 -1.64 16.80 3.04
N GLU A 163 -1.25 15.61 2.59
CA GLU A 163 0.03 15.00 2.89
C GLU A 163 1.17 15.68 2.13
N ASP A 164 2.31 15.79 2.79
CA ASP A 164 3.55 16.22 2.16
C ASP A 164 4.28 15.06 1.48
N ARG A 165 4.63 15.23 0.23
CA ARG A 165 5.30 14.20 -0.58
C ARG A 165 6.59 13.70 0.03
N ASN A 166 7.44 14.61 0.51
CA ASN A 166 8.71 14.25 1.13
C ASN A 166 8.49 13.40 2.38
N GLU A 167 7.55 13.79 3.25
CA GLU A 167 7.23 13.05 4.47
C GLU A 167 6.71 11.64 4.17
N VAL A 168 5.77 11.52 3.22
CA VAL A 168 5.20 10.22 2.84
C VAL A 168 6.26 9.29 2.26
N TYR A 169 7.03 9.74 1.28
CA TYR A 169 8.07 8.91 0.66
C TYR A 169 9.20 8.56 1.63
N THR A 170 9.61 9.48 2.47
CA THR A 170 10.62 9.22 3.51
C THR A 170 10.13 8.17 4.50
N SER A 171 8.85 8.20 4.89
CA SER A 171 8.28 7.22 5.81
C SER A 171 8.24 5.80 5.21
N ILE A 172 8.06 5.68 3.90
CA ILE A 172 7.94 4.39 3.21
C ILE A 172 9.31 3.83 2.79
N TYR A 173 10.18 4.70 2.26
CA TYR A 173 11.43 4.29 1.58
C TYR A 173 12.70 4.74 2.31
N GLY A 174 12.56 5.44 3.44
CA GLY A 174 13.69 5.92 4.25
C GLY A 174 14.36 7.18 3.70
N ASP A 175 15.48 7.56 4.33
CA ASP A 175 16.16 8.85 4.14
C ASP A 175 16.69 9.11 2.71
N THR A 176 16.72 8.11 1.84
CA THR A 176 17.13 8.30 0.43
C THR A 176 16.21 9.24 -0.33
N TRP A 177 15.02 9.49 0.19
CA TRP A 177 14.00 10.36 -0.41
C TRP A 177 13.86 11.71 0.31
N SER A 178 14.67 11.96 1.35
CA SER A 178 14.61 13.19 2.15
C SER A 178 14.94 14.47 1.37
N ASP A 179 15.61 14.34 0.22
CA ASP A 179 15.97 15.47 -0.65
C ASP A 179 14.88 15.83 -1.68
N MET A 180 13.73 15.15 -1.67
CA MET A 180 12.60 15.52 -2.52
C MET A 180 12.04 16.88 -2.11
N GLU A 181 11.57 17.63 -3.08
CA GLU A 181 10.86 18.88 -2.80
C GLU A 181 9.56 18.60 -2.04
N SER A 182 9.28 19.43 -1.03
CA SER A 182 8.02 19.40 -0.30
C SER A 182 6.90 19.89 -1.21
N GLU A 183 6.00 19.00 -1.57
CA GLU A 183 4.83 19.28 -2.39
C GLU A 183 3.65 18.45 -1.86
N PRO A 184 2.41 18.93 -1.98
CA PRO A 184 1.24 18.13 -1.65
C PRO A 184 1.18 16.84 -2.48
N MET A 185 0.73 15.76 -1.86
CA MET A 185 0.40 14.53 -2.58
C MET A 185 -0.86 14.74 -3.45
N ILE A 186 -0.95 13.99 -4.53
CA ILE A 186 -2.16 13.97 -5.36
C ILE A 186 -3.23 13.15 -4.64
N PRO A 187 -4.45 13.68 -4.44
CA PRO A 187 -5.53 12.94 -3.82
C PRO A 187 -5.85 11.67 -4.60
N ALA A 188 -5.93 10.54 -3.91
CA ALA A 188 -6.18 9.22 -4.49
C ALA A 188 -7.54 8.62 -4.06
N PHE A 189 -8.43 9.40 -3.43
CA PHE A 189 -9.74 8.96 -2.99
C PHE A 189 -10.87 9.71 -3.65
N TYR A 190 -12.02 9.05 -3.78
CA TYR A 190 -13.23 9.63 -4.31
C TYR A 190 -14.47 9.19 -3.53
N ILE A 191 -15.55 9.93 -3.69
CA ILE A 191 -16.81 9.71 -3.00
C ILE A 191 -17.88 9.37 -4.02
N THR A 192 -18.57 8.25 -3.80
CA THR A 192 -19.73 7.80 -4.59
C THR A 192 -21.03 8.01 -3.83
N ASP A 193 -22.15 7.63 -4.40
CA ASP A 193 -23.45 7.68 -3.74
C ASP A 193 -23.55 6.75 -2.51
N THR A 194 -22.71 5.72 -2.44
CA THR A 194 -22.79 4.66 -1.42
C THR A 194 -21.55 4.53 -0.56
N GLY A 195 -20.47 5.25 -0.85
CA GLY A 195 -19.24 5.12 -0.09
C GLY A 195 -18.02 5.78 -0.72
N PHE A 196 -16.87 5.17 -0.53
CA PHE A 196 -15.58 5.71 -0.91
C PHE A 196 -14.81 4.74 -1.81
N GLY A 197 -14.09 5.30 -2.78
CA GLY A 197 -13.09 4.57 -3.53
C GLY A 197 -11.69 5.13 -3.27
N PHE A 198 -10.70 4.26 -3.31
CA PHE A 198 -9.27 4.59 -3.21
C PHE A 198 -8.56 3.96 -4.38
N THR A 199 -7.75 4.74 -5.06
CA THR A 199 -7.11 4.29 -6.30
C THR A 199 -5.61 4.14 -6.14
N SER A 200 -5.11 2.95 -6.47
CA SER A 200 -3.69 2.72 -6.63
C SER A 200 -3.25 3.09 -8.05
N GLY A 201 -2.40 4.09 -8.17
CA GLY A 201 -1.77 4.44 -9.45
C GLY A 201 -0.87 3.33 -9.99
N GLN A 202 -0.39 3.54 -11.21
CA GLN A 202 0.60 2.65 -11.84
C GLN A 202 1.89 2.60 -11.02
N TYR A 203 2.50 1.42 -10.91
CA TYR A 203 3.73 1.17 -10.13
C TYR A 203 3.64 1.39 -8.62
N VAL A 204 2.46 1.64 -8.05
CA VAL A 204 2.31 1.81 -6.59
C VAL A 204 2.25 0.45 -5.90
N LEU A 205 1.27 -0.38 -6.22
CA LEU A 205 1.12 -1.71 -5.60
C LEU A 205 1.53 -2.85 -6.54
N GLN A 206 1.62 -2.60 -7.84
CA GLN A 206 1.88 -3.62 -8.86
C GLN A 206 2.59 -3.04 -10.09
N PRO A 207 3.20 -3.89 -10.95
CA PRO A 207 3.82 -3.45 -12.20
C PRO A 207 2.84 -2.75 -13.13
N TYR A 208 3.35 -1.93 -14.05
CA TYR A 208 2.55 -1.22 -15.06
C TYR A 208 1.52 -2.09 -15.78
N ALA A 209 1.91 -3.32 -16.13
CA ALA A 209 1.04 -4.26 -16.82
C ALA A 209 -0.18 -4.72 -15.98
N GLY A 210 -0.12 -4.58 -14.67
CA GLY A 210 -1.23 -4.85 -13.78
C GLY A 210 -2.30 -3.75 -13.81
N GLY A 211 -1.96 -2.56 -14.31
CA GLY A 211 -2.89 -1.44 -14.47
C GLY A 211 -3.13 -0.68 -13.17
N ILE A 212 -4.32 -0.16 -13.04
CA ILE A 212 -4.82 0.64 -11.93
C ILE A 212 -5.78 -0.21 -11.11
N ILE A 213 -5.76 -0.05 -9.80
CA ILE A 213 -6.64 -0.79 -8.89
C ILE A 213 -7.52 0.19 -8.13
N ASP A 214 -8.82 -0.08 -8.12
CA ASP A 214 -9.79 0.62 -7.29
C ASP A 214 -10.22 -0.25 -6.11
N PHE A 215 -10.08 0.31 -4.91
CA PHE A 215 -10.57 -0.28 -3.67
C PHE A 215 -11.86 0.43 -3.28
N ASN A 216 -13.00 -0.24 -3.45
CA ASN A 216 -14.30 0.33 -3.18
C ASN A 216 -14.88 -0.20 -1.87
N PHE A 217 -15.35 0.72 -1.04
CA PHE A 217 -15.96 0.44 0.27
C PHE A 217 -17.27 1.21 0.42
N THR A 218 -18.21 0.63 1.13
CA THR A 218 -19.45 1.33 1.49
C THR A 218 -19.19 2.31 2.64
N ALA A 219 -20.02 3.31 2.82
CA ALA A 219 -19.96 4.21 3.97
C ALA A 219 -20.05 3.44 5.31
N ALA A 220 -20.80 2.32 5.34
CA ALA A 220 -20.93 1.47 6.51
C ALA A 220 -19.63 0.75 6.93
N ASP A 221 -18.69 0.57 6.01
CA ASP A 221 -17.37 -0.03 6.34
C ASP A 221 -16.54 0.86 7.26
N PHE A 222 -16.78 2.17 7.24
CA PHE A 222 -16.06 3.14 8.08
C PHE A 222 -16.60 3.22 9.51
N GLY A 223 -17.84 2.80 9.74
CA GLY A 223 -18.44 2.78 11.06
C GLY A 223 -18.40 4.14 11.77
N ASP A 224 -17.96 4.15 13.03
CA ASP A 224 -17.93 5.35 13.87
C ASP A 224 -16.85 6.38 13.47
N THR A 225 -15.90 6.00 12.61
CA THR A 225 -14.89 6.93 12.10
C THR A 225 -15.41 7.86 11.00
N LEU A 226 -16.58 7.57 10.42
CA LEU A 226 -17.28 8.46 9.51
C LEU A 226 -18.34 9.24 10.28
N THR A 227 -18.06 10.49 10.60
CA THR A 227 -18.97 11.37 11.34
C THR A 227 -19.60 12.47 10.47
N ALA A 228 -19.05 12.68 9.27
CA ALA A 228 -19.61 13.64 8.32
C ALA A 228 -20.96 13.14 7.79
N ASP A 229 -21.97 14.00 7.83
CA ASP A 229 -23.34 13.70 7.34
C ASP A 229 -23.42 13.93 5.82
N ILE A 230 -22.76 13.05 5.07
CA ILE A 230 -22.73 13.09 3.60
C ILE A 230 -23.44 11.90 2.94
N PHE A 231 -23.96 10.97 3.74
CA PHE A 231 -24.75 9.84 3.26
C PHE A 231 -26.08 9.77 4.00
N THR A 232 -27.14 9.42 3.29
CA THR A 232 -28.41 9.04 3.94
C THR A 232 -28.28 7.63 4.50
N ASP A 233 -29.12 7.27 5.50
CA ASP A 233 -29.14 5.89 6.05
C ASP A 233 -29.29 4.82 4.95
N ALA A 234 -30.06 5.10 3.91
CA ALA A 234 -30.24 4.20 2.77
C ALA A 234 -29.02 4.19 1.83
N GLY A 235 -28.24 5.27 1.79
CA GLY A 235 -27.04 5.42 0.95
C GLY A 235 -25.77 4.88 1.61
N ALA A 236 -25.78 4.63 2.91
CA ALA A 236 -24.58 4.14 3.62
C ALA A 236 -24.18 2.71 3.21
N GLY A 237 -25.08 1.96 2.58
CA GLY A 237 -24.82 0.59 2.16
C GLY A 237 -24.72 -0.41 3.32
N GLU A 238 -24.35 -1.65 3.00
CA GLU A 238 -24.03 -2.68 3.99
C GLU A 238 -22.52 -2.85 4.08
N ARG A 239 -21.99 -3.21 5.25
CA ARG A 239 -20.58 -3.50 5.43
C ARG A 239 -20.10 -4.61 4.50
N THR A 240 -19.02 -4.37 3.77
CA THR A 240 -18.37 -5.32 2.88
C THR A 240 -17.23 -6.07 3.57
N ILE A 241 -16.60 -5.45 4.57
CA ILE A 241 -15.54 -6.03 5.39
C ILE A 241 -16.03 -6.13 6.82
N LYS A 242 -15.94 -7.34 7.38
CA LYS A 242 -16.38 -7.61 8.75
C LYS A 242 -15.32 -7.12 9.75
N GLU A 243 -15.80 -6.76 10.96
CA GLU A 243 -14.94 -6.24 12.02
C GLU A 243 -13.88 -7.26 12.50
N ASP A 244 -14.18 -8.56 12.45
CA ASP A 244 -13.23 -9.61 12.77
C ASP A 244 -12.07 -9.70 11.77
N GLN A 245 -12.30 -9.38 10.50
CA GLN A 245 -11.26 -9.33 9.48
C GLN A 245 -10.31 -8.13 9.69
N LEU A 246 -10.84 -6.98 10.13
CA LEU A 246 -10.05 -5.81 10.47
C LEU A 246 -9.21 -6.04 11.74
N ASN A 247 -9.84 -6.60 12.78
CA ASN A 247 -9.15 -6.97 14.02
C ASN A 247 -8.04 -8.00 13.76
N ALA A 248 -8.23 -8.93 12.82
CA ALA A 248 -7.19 -9.88 12.44
C ALA A 248 -6.02 -9.19 11.72
N ALA A 249 -6.29 -8.16 10.90
CA ALA A 249 -5.25 -7.36 10.26
C ALA A 249 -4.47 -6.50 11.27
N ASP A 250 -5.17 -5.90 12.25
CA ASP A 250 -4.54 -5.14 13.33
C ASP A 250 -3.71 -6.02 14.25
N ASN A 251 -4.22 -7.21 14.61
CA ASN A 251 -3.48 -8.18 15.40
C ASN A 251 -2.25 -8.69 14.65
N ALA A 252 -2.36 -8.92 13.35
CA ALA A 252 -1.22 -9.31 12.52
C ALA A 252 -0.13 -8.22 12.50
N ALA A 253 -0.51 -6.94 12.43
CA ALA A 253 0.44 -5.83 12.51
C ALA A 253 1.05 -5.70 13.93
N ALA A 254 0.26 -5.97 14.98
CA ALA A 254 0.75 -5.95 16.36
C ALA A 254 1.69 -7.12 16.69
N ASP A 255 1.50 -8.26 16.00
CA ASP A 255 2.33 -9.46 16.17
C ASP A 255 3.57 -9.44 15.25
N ALA A 256 3.69 -8.50 14.31
CA ALA A 256 4.85 -8.35 13.43
C ALA A 256 6.13 -8.00 14.22
N ILE A 257 7.27 -8.48 13.74
CA ILE A 257 8.58 -8.13 14.33
C ILE A 257 8.98 -6.76 13.79
N SER A 258 8.94 -5.73 14.63
CA SER A 258 9.36 -4.39 14.23
C SER A 258 10.88 -4.27 14.12
N ALA A 259 11.35 -3.30 13.30
CA ALA A 259 12.79 -3.01 13.18
C ALA A 259 13.41 -2.54 14.52
N GLU A 260 12.63 -1.83 15.36
CA GLU A 260 13.09 -1.42 16.70
C GLU A 260 13.25 -2.62 17.64
N GLU A 261 12.28 -3.55 17.62
CA GLU A 261 12.31 -4.77 18.39
C GLU A 261 13.49 -5.67 17.95
N TYR A 262 13.66 -5.84 16.64
CA TYR A 262 14.82 -6.56 16.10
C TYR A 262 16.15 -5.92 16.53
N ALA A 263 16.28 -4.59 16.45
CA ALA A 263 17.48 -3.88 16.93
C ALA A 263 17.69 -4.02 18.45
N ALA A 264 16.65 -4.22 19.24
CA ALA A 264 16.77 -4.49 20.66
C ALA A 264 17.32 -5.89 20.92
N PHE A 265 16.93 -6.92 20.12
CA PHE A 265 17.47 -8.28 20.23
C PHE A 265 18.97 -8.30 20.03
N THR A 266 19.50 -7.56 19.04
CA THR A 266 20.94 -7.50 18.75
C THR A 266 21.76 -6.92 19.92
N LYS A 267 21.15 -6.16 20.82
CA LYS A 267 21.83 -5.56 21.98
C LYS A 267 21.87 -6.45 23.21
N THR A 268 20.92 -7.42 23.30
CA THR A 268 20.71 -8.24 24.50
C THR A 268 21.22 -9.67 24.37
N ALA A 269 21.60 -10.09 23.17
CA ALA A 269 22.15 -11.43 22.93
C ALA A 269 23.58 -11.53 23.48
N ASP A 270 23.71 -11.74 24.78
CA ASP A 270 24.95 -12.31 25.34
C ASP A 270 25.06 -13.77 24.86
N ALA A 271 26.15 -14.10 24.20
CA ALA A 271 26.41 -15.45 23.73
C ALA A 271 26.32 -16.44 24.90
N VAL A 272 25.23 -17.21 24.93
CA VAL A 272 25.14 -18.35 25.85
C VAL A 272 26.02 -19.44 25.26
N ASP A 273 27.04 -19.83 26.00
CA ASP A 273 27.92 -20.95 25.66
C ASP A 273 27.03 -22.20 25.51
N ALA A 274 26.83 -22.66 24.27
CA ALA A 274 26.08 -23.88 23.99
C ALA A 274 26.93 -25.11 24.33
N GLU A 275 27.24 -25.27 25.60
CA GLU A 275 27.85 -26.51 26.10
C GLU A 275 26.87 -27.66 25.96
N GLY A 276 27.07 -28.46 24.92
CA GLY A 276 26.39 -29.72 24.75
C GLY A 276 25.23 -29.70 23.76
N PHE A 277 25.54 -29.71 22.48
CA PHE A 277 24.61 -30.20 21.46
C PHE A 277 24.15 -31.61 21.85
N GLY A 278 22.90 -31.71 22.26
CA GLY A 278 22.33 -32.93 22.82
C GLY A 278 22.32 -34.10 21.86
N SER A 279 22.26 -35.28 22.42
CA SER A 279 22.00 -36.51 21.70
C SER A 279 20.54 -36.51 21.19
N PHE A 280 20.24 -37.35 20.18
CA PHE A 280 18.92 -37.61 19.61
C PHE A 280 17.84 -38.02 20.63
N ASP A 281 18.17 -38.20 21.90
CA ASP A 281 17.23 -38.58 22.96
C ASP A 281 16.17 -37.49 23.28
N ASP A 282 16.37 -36.26 22.81
CA ASP A 282 15.45 -35.14 23.06
C ASP A 282 14.32 -35.01 22.00
N PHE A 283 14.26 -35.89 21.00
CA PHE A 283 13.30 -35.80 19.89
C PHE A 283 11.82 -35.71 20.34
N ALA A 284 11.40 -36.66 21.19
CA ALA A 284 10.02 -36.71 21.67
C ALA A 284 9.68 -35.51 22.54
N GLN A 285 10.67 -34.95 23.23
CA GLN A 285 10.50 -33.76 24.06
C GLN A 285 10.36 -32.53 23.16
N THR A 286 11.11 -32.41 22.08
CA THR A 286 11.03 -31.32 21.12
C THR A 286 9.64 -31.23 20.45
N MET A 287 9.06 -32.37 20.03
CA MET A 287 7.74 -32.41 19.41
C MET A 287 6.60 -31.97 20.34
N ASN A 288 6.80 -32.02 21.66
CA ASN A 288 5.79 -31.66 22.64
C ASN A 288 6.00 -30.27 23.25
N GLN A 289 7.02 -29.54 22.80
CA GLN A 289 7.29 -28.19 23.31
C GLN A 289 6.42 -27.14 22.60
N ASP A 290 6.16 -26.07 23.30
CA ASP A 290 5.54 -24.88 22.75
C ASP A 290 6.62 -23.99 22.11
N PHE A 291 6.63 -23.97 20.78
CA PHE A 291 7.53 -23.11 19.99
C PHE A 291 7.03 -21.69 19.86
N THR A 292 5.82 -21.38 20.30
CA THR A 292 5.30 -20.01 20.20
C THR A 292 6.17 -19.03 20.98
N GLY A 293 6.32 -17.83 20.42
CA GLY A 293 7.18 -16.77 20.93
C GLY A 293 8.14 -16.23 19.89
N THR A 294 8.95 -15.27 20.29
CA THR A 294 9.97 -14.68 19.44
C THR A 294 11.31 -15.32 19.73
N TRP A 295 11.99 -15.71 18.68
CA TRP A 295 13.28 -16.37 18.70
C TRP A 295 14.28 -15.58 17.88
N TYR A 296 15.49 -15.38 18.38
CA TYR A 296 16.54 -14.62 17.73
C TYR A 296 17.87 -15.41 17.71
N ASP A 297 18.47 -15.49 16.51
CA ASP A 297 19.84 -15.99 16.32
C ASP A 297 20.80 -14.81 16.18
N PRO A 298 21.65 -14.52 17.19
CA PRO A 298 22.58 -13.39 17.14
C PRO A 298 23.73 -13.59 16.17
N GLU A 299 24.08 -14.83 15.81
CA GLU A 299 25.17 -15.14 14.90
C GLU A 299 24.77 -14.89 13.44
N MET A 300 23.57 -15.36 13.06
CA MET A 300 23.06 -15.18 11.71
C MET A 300 22.28 -13.88 11.54
N GLY A 301 21.88 -13.25 12.66
CA GLY A 301 21.03 -12.06 12.63
C GLY A 301 19.63 -12.36 12.14
N GLU A 302 19.07 -13.50 12.53
CA GLU A 302 17.72 -13.94 12.17
C GLU A 302 16.77 -13.81 13.36
N ALA A 303 15.55 -13.34 13.14
CA ALA A 303 14.50 -13.36 14.16
C ALA A 303 13.24 -14.01 13.59
N ILE A 304 12.61 -14.87 14.40
CA ILE A 304 11.41 -15.60 14.03
C ILE A 304 10.41 -15.48 15.17
N ARG A 305 9.21 -15.00 14.88
CA ARG A 305 8.10 -15.02 15.83
C ARG A 305 7.07 -16.04 15.38
N LEU A 306 6.90 -17.08 16.18
CA LEU A 306 5.93 -18.13 15.97
C LEU A 306 4.70 -17.87 16.83
N THR A 307 3.54 -17.86 16.19
CA THR A 307 2.23 -17.68 16.81
C THR A 307 1.34 -18.86 16.44
N THR A 308 0.18 -18.97 17.07
CA THR A 308 -0.83 -19.98 16.70
C THR A 308 -1.44 -19.73 15.32
N GLU A 309 -1.28 -18.52 14.77
CA GLU A 309 -1.84 -18.09 13.48
C GLU A 309 -0.82 -18.17 12.35
N GLY A 310 0.48 -18.15 12.67
CA GLY A 310 1.55 -18.19 11.67
C GLY A 310 2.89 -17.77 12.22
N ALA A 311 3.85 -17.52 11.33
CA ALA A 311 5.21 -17.10 11.62
C ALA A 311 5.51 -15.75 10.98
N TYR A 312 6.18 -14.86 11.71
CA TYR A 312 6.83 -13.67 11.18
C TYR A 312 8.34 -13.91 11.16
N VAL A 313 9.00 -13.56 10.06
CA VAL A 313 10.43 -13.80 9.86
C VAL A 313 11.14 -12.50 9.54
N TYR A 314 12.14 -12.14 10.35
CA TYR A 314 12.99 -10.98 10.13
C TYR A 314 14.40 -11.43 9.77
N ILE A 315 14.73 -11.40 8.47
CA ILE A 315 16.03 -11.78 7.90
C ILE A 315 16.36 -10.77 6.79
N PRO A 316 16.93 -9.60 7.11
CA PRO A 316 17.12 -8.51 6.16
C PRO A 316 17.90 -8.85 4.90
N PHE A 317 18.87 -9.80 4.99
CA PHE A 317 19.65 -10.22 3.82
C PHE A 317 18.86 -11.11 2.84
N LEU A 318 17.66 -11.58 3.23
CA LEU A 318 16.69 -12.28 2.37
C LEU A 318 15.47 -11.40 2.02
N ASP A 319 15.53 -10.10 2.33
CA ASP A 319 14.43 -9.15 2.18
C ASP A 319 13.16 -9.56 2.96
N LEU A 320 13.35 -10.14 4.15
CA LEU A 320 12.29 -10.50 5.09
C LEU A 320 12.35 -9.54 6.28
N TYR A 321 11.31 -8.77 6.49
CA TYR A 321 11.29 -7.68 7.48
C TYR A 321 10.30 -7.89 8.64
N GLY A 322 9.79 -9.10 8.81
CA GLY A 322 8.96 -9.49 9.95
C GLY A 322 7.51 -9.00 9.88
N ASP A 323 7.08 -8.45 8.76
CA ASP A 323 5.78 -7.83 8.54
C ASP A 323 4.78 -8.75 7.81
N GLU A 324 5.25 -9.86 7.24
CA GLU A 324 4.41 -10.85 6.58
C GLU A 324 4.17 -12.07 7.47
N LEU A 325 2.92 -12.58 7.44
CA LEU A 325 2.52 -13.79 8.15
C LEU A 325 2.63 -15.00 7.24
N TYR A 326 3.49 -15.95 7.61
CA TYR A 326 3.73 -17.19 6.89
C TYR A 326 3.13 -18.37 7.62
N GLU A 327 2.76 -19.43 6.89
CA GLU A 327 2.39 -20.70 7.51
C GLU A 327 3.63 -21.38 8.07
N TRP A 328 3.51 -22.02 9.22
CA TRP A 328 4.58 -22.83 9.78
C TRP A 328 4.05 -24.13 10.37
N GLU A 329 4.90 -25.13 10.37
CA GLU A 329 4.62 -26.40 11.05
C GLU A 329 5.90 -27.03 11.60
N LEU A 330 5.73 -27.84 12.63
CA LEU A 330 6.79 -28.72 13.13
C LEU A 330 6.57 -30.11 12.57
N ILE A 331 7.42 -30.55 11.67
CA ILE A 331 7.28 -31.81 10.93
C ILE A 331 8.06 -32.90 11.64
N ASP A 332 7.38 -34.01 11.96
CA ASP A 332 8.02 -35.24 12.45
C ASP A 332 8.80 -35.93 11.32
N ARG A 333 10.12 -35.93 11.43
CA ARG A 333 11.04 -36.61 10.51
C ARG A 333 11.64 -37.90 11.11
N SER A 334 11.19 -38.35 12.28
CA SER A 334 11.72 -39.53 13.00
C SER A 334 11.75 -40.81 12.19
N ALA A 335 10.71 -41.02 11.36
CA ALA A 335 10.63 -42.19 10.45
C ALA A 335 11.79 -42.24 9.42
N LYS A 336 12.48 -41.12 9.21
CA LYS A 336 13.68 -41.00 8.35
C LYS A 336 14.98 -40.96 9.15
N GLY A 337 14.92 -41.07 10.48
CA GLY A 337 16.07 -40.94 11.38
C GLY A 337 16.60 -39.49 11.44
N LEU A 338 15.75 -38.50 11.19
CA LEU A 338 16.11 -37.07 11.20
C LEU A 338 15.45 -36.35 12.38
N CYS A 339 16.02 -35.22 12.76
CA CYS A 339 15.42 -34.31 13.73
C CYS A 339 14.07 -33.76 13.24
N PRO A 340 13.21 -33.26 14.13
CA PRO A 340 12.05 -32.45 13.74
C PRO A 340 12.48 -31.29 12.87
N GLU A 341 11.64 -30.93 11.91
CA GLU A 341 11.87 -29.81 11.02
C GLU A 341 10.83 -28.72 11.31
N LEU A 342 11.30 -27.56 11.74
CA LEU A 342 10.49 -26.36 11.77
C LEU A 342 10.50 -25.78 10.33
N ALA A 343 9.40 -25.93 9.64
CA ALA A 343 9.23 -25.44 8.27
C ALA A 343 8.37 -24.17 8.27
N ILE A 344 8.84 -23.13 7.58
CA ILE A 344 8.09 -21.89 7.36
C ILE A 344 7.90 -21.73 5.85
N TYR A 345 6.66 -21.64 5.41
CA TYR A 345 6.27 -21.64 4.00
C TYR A 345 6.04 -20.23 3.50
N PHE A 346 6.86 -19.77 2.57
CA PHE A 346 6.72 -18.46 1.93
C PHE A 346 5.69 -18.54 0.80
N ASN A 347 4.49 -18.07 1.08
CA ASN A 347 3.41 -18.06 0.09
C ASN A 347 3.76 -17.15 -1.10
N GLY A 348 3.70 -17.69 -2.31
CA GLY A 348 3.91 -16.93 -3.55
C GLY A 348 5.39 -16.71 -3.95
N ARG A 349 6.36 -17.17 -3.18
CA ARG A 349 7.77 -17.14 -3.57
C ARG A 349 8.17 -18.45 -4.25
N ASP A 350 8.92 -18.36 -5.34
CA ASP A 350 9.50 -19.52 -6.04
C ASP A 350 10.75 -20.04 -5.30
N VAL A 351 10.68 -20.02 -3.97
CA VAL A 351 11.69 -20.51 -3.03
C VAL A 351 11.08 -21.59 -2.16
N GLY A 352 11.85 -22.60 -1.83
CA GLY A 352 11.42 -23.63 -0.91
C GLY A 352 11.15 -23.06 0.49
N PRO A 353 10.53 -23.84 1.39
CA PRO A 353 10.32 -23.41 2.77
C PRO A 353 11.65 -23.14 3.47
N LEU A 354 11.66 -22.16 4.36
CA LEU A 354 12.75 -22.01 5.32
C LEU A 354 12.65 -23.17 6.31
N ALA A 355 13.65 -24.00 6.36
CA ALA A 355 13.62 -25.25 7.11
C ALA A 355 14.74 -25.29 8.15
N TYR A 356 14.38 -25.40 9.42
CA TYR A 356 15.28 -25.57 10.53
C TYR A 356 15.14 -26.97 11.13
N TYR A 357 16.21 -27.75 11.07
CA TYR A 357 16.25 -29.08 11.69
C TYR A 357 16.57 -28.95 13.17
N VAL A 358 15.54 -28.95 14.00
CA VAL A 358 15.62 -28.69 15.44
C VAL A 358 16.20 -29.89 16.16
N ALA A 359 17.48 -29.80 16.55
CA ALA A 359 18.18 -30.87 17.27
C ALA A 359 17.83 -30.93 18.75
N GLY A 360 17.31 -29.84 19.31
CA GLY A 360 16.83 -29.81 20.69
C GLY A 360 16.30 -28.44 21.08
N ILE A 361 15.54 -28.38 22.16
CA ILE A 361 14.97 -27.17 22.73
C ILE A 361 15.13 -27.13 24.25
N ARG A 362 15.35 -25.95 24.79
CA ARG A 362 15.28 -25.60 26.22
C ARG A 362 14.34 -24.42 26.41
N ASP A 363 14.03 -24.06 27.62
CA ASP A 363 13.06 -23.01 27.95
C ASP A 363 13.32 -21.68 27.25
N ASN A 364 14.57 -21.35 26.97
CA ASN A 364 15.00 -20.06 26.43
C ASN A 364 15.85 -20.15 25.17
N TYR A 365 16.09 -21.32 24.59
CA TYR A 365 16.76 -21.47 23.31
C TYR A 365 16.43 -22.81 22.63
N PHE A 366 16.53 -22.86 21.30
CA PHE A 366 16.61 -24.10 20.53
C PHE A 366 17.81 -24.04 19.58
N TRP A 367 18.28 -25.21 19.15
CA TRP A 367 19.42 -25.29 18.23
C TRP A 367 19.11 -26.19 17.05
N CYS A 368 19.71 -25.83 15.89
CA CYS A 368 19.55 -26.50 14.62
C CYS A 368 20.81 -27.25 14.26
N ASN A 369 20.67 -28.55 13.94
CA ASN A 369 21.81 -29.43 13.71
C ASN A 369 22.52 -29.17 12.37
N ALA A 370 21.79 -28.83 11.32
CA ALA A 370 22.34 -28.71 9.97
C ALA A 370 23.19 -27.45 9.76
N GLN A 371 22.95 -26.40 10.55
CA GLN A 371 23.55 -25.08 10.36
C GLN A 371 24.30 -24.58 11.58
N ALA A 372 24.35 -25.37 12.66
CA ALA A 372 24.90 -24.98 13.95
C ALA A 372 24.31 -23.68 14.53
N GLN A 373 23.07 -23.35 14.16
CA GLN A 373 22.37 -22.14 14.58
C GLN A 373 21.74 -22.35 15.96
N ILE A 374 21.71 -21.29 16.75
CA ILE A 374 21.07 -21.27 18.07
C ILE A 374 20.15 -20.07 18.13
N PHE A 375 18.86 -20.35 18.34
CA PHE A 375 17.84 -19.36 18.53
C PHE A 375 17.51 -19.19 20.00
N TYR A 376 17.57 -17.97 20.49
CA TYR A 376 17.27 -17.59 21.86
C TYR A 376 15.87 -16.99 21.96
N LYS A 377 15.09 -17.44 22.93
CA LYS A 377 13.75 -16.88 23.22
C LYS A 377 13.89 -15.50 23.81
N GLN A 378 13.12 -14.55 23.27
CA GLN A 378 13.09 -13.15 23.67
C GLN A 378 11.93 -12.86 24.60
#